data_2c091bfcae04450bcef8957dc6395b74
#
_entry.id   2c091bfcae04450bcef8957dc6395b74
#
_cell.length_a   1.000
_cell.length_b   1.000
_cell.length_c   1.000
_cell.angle_alpha   90.00
_cell.angle_beta   90.00
_cell.angle_gamma   90.00
#
_symmetry.space_group_name_H-M   'P 1'
#
loop_
_entity.id
_entity.type
_entity.pdbx_description
1 polymer ?
#
loop_
_entity_poly.entity_id
_entity_poly.type
_entity_poly.pdbx_seq_one_letter_code
_entity_poly.pdbx_strand_id
1 'polypeptide(L)'
;MIDLKDLGTFESVPEIVIDIVKGNILALESALADGWDIHKPIQLGKYSEYSPLELALVMNCLPSVQWLVEHGADLNDEENPSFLLAVRYADQKVIDYVVDHGANIHALNSVEVDAFQAALYGKKYENLQIIHDLGHTVQKYGGKAFRNAITENNYEVLDFFIHNGVDINYNKPDSVYPFKPTPLCVAARYVDLQMCKYLVEHGADVTITEKDGMRPYSIAIERCDMEMAEYFKTLEPTEYHDKQNKMDQLKPFKLPKALVSFLEEDNLYFELPDSDFISIEFLPLLDTVPFKLGRRKLLRLSKELGEYNDWQIVWDPKSKKIGCYDTEHQELRELCKFDE
;
A
#
# COMPACT_ATOMS: atom_id res chain seq x y z
N MET A 1 21.06 -21.93 18.25
CA MET A 1 20.56 -20.97 17.23
C MET A 1 20.50 -19.60 17.87
N ILE A 2 20.91 -18.59 17.15
CA ILE A 2 20.95 -17.19 17.58
C ILE A 2 19.89 -16.46 16.76
N ASP A 3 18.90 -15.91 17.45
CA ASP A 3 17.80 -15.18 16.84
C ASP A 3 18.14 -13.69 16.84
N LEU A 4 18.18 -13.10 15.67
CA LEU A 4 18.42 -11.67 15.43
C LEU A 4 17.16 -10.97 14.89
N LYS A 5 15.99 -11.36 15.36
CA LYS A 5 14.68 -10.83 14.95
C LYS A 5 14.47 -10.96 13.43
N ASP A 6 14.06 -9.88 12.76
CA ASP A 6 13.79 -9.86 11.30
C ASP A 6 15.05 -10.09 10.44
N LEU A 7 16.25 -9.99 11.02
CA LEU A 7 17.50 -10.32 10.31
C LEU A 7 17.70 -11.83 10.13
N GLY A 8 16.99 -12.64 10.91
CA GLY A 8 16.98 -14.09 10.80
C GLY A 8 17.55 -14.84 12.00
N THR A 9 17.49 -16.17 11.89
CA THR A 9 18.00 -17.10 12.91
C THR A 9 19.19 -17.88 12.36
N PHE A 10 20.30 -17.86 13.07
CA PHE A 10 21.59 -18.42 12.63
C PHE A 10 22.05 -19.52 13.57
N GLU A 11 22.68 -20.57 13.02
CA GLU A 11 23.30 -21.65 13.83
C GLU A 11 24.49 -21.12 14.61
N SER A 12 25.27 -20.25 13.97
CA SER A 12 26.43 -19.55 14.56
C SER A 12 26.59 -18.19 13.90
N VAL A 13 27.13 -17.24 14.63
CA VAL A 13 27.53 -15.92 14.14
C VAL A 13 28.94 -15.60 14.60
N PRO A 14 29.64 -14.69 13.94
CA PRO A 14 30.92 -14.17 14.44
C PRO A 14 30.83 -13.65 15.87
N GLU A 15 31.85 -13.80 16.68
CA GLU A 15 31.88 -13.38 18.09
C GLU A 15 31.55 -11.88 18.23
N ILE A 16 32.08 -11.06 17.35
CA ILE A 16 31.82 -9.61 17.31
C ILE A 16 30.31 -9.28 17.25
N VAL A 17 29.47 -10.09 16.56
CA VAL A 17 28.01 -9.90 16.51
C VAL A 17 27.42 -10.10 17.90
N ILE A 18 27.88 -11.11 18.63
CA ILE A 18 27.42 -11.37 19.99
C ILE A 18 27.78 -10.20 20.93
N ASP A 19 28.97 -9.64 20.77
CA ASP A 19 29.43 -8.49 21.56
C ASP A 19 28.60 -7.24 21.25
N ILE A 20 28.29 -6.99 19.96
CA ILE A 20 27.41 -5.89 19.53
C ILE A 20 26.03 -6.03 20.15
N VAL A 21 25.39 -7.19 19.99
CA VAL A 21 24.00 -7.36 20.44
C VAL A 21 23.85 -7.41 21.96
N LYS A 22 24.93 -7.71 22.69
CA LYS A 22 24.99 -7.71 24.15
C LYS A 22 25.53 -6.42 24.78
N GLY A 23 26.01 -5.50 23.98
CA GLY A 23 26.61 -4.24 24.48
C GLY A 23 27.94 -4.45 25.21
N ASN A 24 28.77 -5.41 24.79
CA ASN A 24 30.07 -5.69 25.39
C ASN A 24 31.16 -4.72 24.87
N ILE A 25 31.08 -3.49 25.38
CA ILE A 25 31.95 -2.38 24.89
C ILE A 25 33.42 -2.69 24.99
N LEU A 26 33.88 -3.37 26.06
CA LEU A 26 35.29 -3.74 26.20
C LEU A 26 35.78 -4.67 25.08
N ALA A 27 34.92 -5.58 24.63
CA ALA A 27 35.25 -6.45 23.50
C ALA A 27 35.24 -5.67 22.17
N LEU A 28 34.32 -4.71 21.98
CA LEU A 28 34.32 -3.84 20.81
C LEU A 28 35.59 -2.97 20.73
N GLU A 29 36.01 -2.38 21.85
CA GLU A 29 37.27 -1.63 21.94
C GLU A 29 38.49 -2.50 21.59
N SER A 30 38.54 -3.73 22.11
CA SER A 30 39.61 -4.67 21.79
C SER A 30 39.63 -5.03 20.31
N ALA A 31 38.46 -5.35 19.75
CA ALA A 31 38.33 -5.68 18.34
C ALA A 31 38.79 -4.52 17.43
N LEU A 32 38.40 -3.29 17.77
CA LEU A 32 38.81 -2.09 17.05
C LEU A 32 40.34 -1.90 17.13
N ALA A 33 40.95 -2.11 18.30
CA ALA A 33 42.42 -2.03 18.48
C ALA A 33 43.15 -3.12 17.68
N ASP A 34 42.51 -4.29 17.50
CA ASP A 34 43.05 -5.40 16.70
C ASP A 34 42.77 -5.22 15.18
N GLY A 35 42.17 -4.09 14.78
CA GLY A 35 42.00 -3.71 13.38
C GLY A 35 40.65 -4.08 12.78
N TRP A 36 39.64 -4.39 13.60
CA TRP A 36 38.27 -4.53 13.12
C TRP A 36 37.74 -3.19 12.58
N ASP A 37 37.12 -3.23 11.41
CA ASP A 37 36.58 -2.04 10.75
C ASP A 37 35.04 -1.94 11.01
N ILE A 38 34.64 -0.93 11.77
CA ILE A 38 33.22 -0.67 12.12
C ILE A 38 32.36 -0.27 10.94
N HIS A 39 32.96 0.14 9.82
CA HIS A 39 32.20 0.52 8.61
C HIS A 39 31.96 -0.67 7.68
N LYS A 40 32.59 -1.82 7.99
CA LYS A 40 32.45 -3.00 7.16
C LYS A 40 31.26 -3.85 7.57
N PRO A 41 30.31 -4.17 6.63
CA PRO A 41 29.24 -5.11 6.92
C PRO A 41 29.80 -6.48 7.36
N ILE A 42 29.08 -7.11 8.27
CA ILE A 42 29.38 -8.42 8.81
C ILE A 42 28.54 -9.46 8.09
N GLN A 43 29.22 -10.42 7.45
CA GLN A 43 28.54 -11.51 6.74
C GLN A 43 27.98 -12.53 7.73
N LEU A 44 26.66 -12.74 7.73
CA LEU A 44 25.99 -13.74 8.57
C LEU A 44 25.50 -14.96 7.78
N GLY A 45 25.34 -14.83 6.48
CA GLY A 45 24.88 -15.88 5.59
C GLY A 45 25.34 -15.63 4.15
N LYS A 46 25.01 -16.53 3.23
CA LYS A 46 25.41 -16.40 1.82
C LYS A 46 24.95 -15.08 1.18
N TYR A 47 23.79 -14.58 1.60
CA TYR A 47 23.15 -13.38 1.04
C TYR A 47 22.75 -12.37 2.11
N SER A 48 23.28 -12.53 3.33
CA SER A 48 22.89 -11.71 4.48
C SER A 48 24.14 -11.08 5.08
N GLU A 49 24.28 -9.78 4.88
CA GLU A 49 25.32 -8.95 5.50
C GLU A 49 24.67 -7.72 6.13
N TYR A 50 25.18 -7.31 7.28
CA TYR A 50 24.61 -6.23 8.07
C TYR A 50 25.69 -5.36 8.66
N SER A 51 25.49 -4.05 8.69
CA SER A 51 26.43 -3.16 9.38
C SER A 51 26.37 -3.38 10.90
N PRO A 52 27.47 -3.11 11.63
CA PRO A 52 27.49 -3.18 13.09
C PRO A 52 26.39 -2.32 13.74
N LEU A 53 26.13 -1.12 13.20
CA LEU A 53 25.09 -0.23 13.71
C LEU A 53 23.69 -0.76 13.47
N GLU A 54 23.43 -1.35 12.30
CA GLU A 54 22.16 -2.00 12.00
C GLU A 54 21.85 -3.13 13.00
N LEU A 55 22.82 -4.01 13.28
CA LEU A 55 22.69 -5.07 14.28
C LEU A 55 22.35 -4.49 15.67
N ALA A 56 23.03 -3.44 16.09
CA ALA A 56 22.79 -2.79 17.38
C ALA A 56 21.40 -2.16 17.48
N LEU A 57 20.92 -1.51 16.39
CA LEU A 57 19.60 -0.88 16.31
C LEU A 57 18.48 -1.92 16.31
N VAL A 58 18.58 -2.96 15.48
CA VAL A 58 17.57 -4.04 15.42
C VAL A 58 17.44 -4.74 16.77
N MET A 59 18.56 -4.96 17.45
CA MET A 59 18.56 -5.58 18.78
C MET A 59 18.26 -4.61 19.93
N ASN A 60 18.02 -3.33 19.64
CA ASN A 60 17.73 -2.28 20.62
C ASN A 60 18.83 -2.18 21.70
N CYS A 61 20.08 -2.28 21.29
CA CYS A 61 21.23 -2.27 22.21
C CYS A 61 21.84 -0.86 22.31
N LEU A 62 21.29 -0.01 23.18
CA LEU A 62 21.73 1.38 23.35
C LEU A 62 23.25 1.52 23.58
N PRO A 63 23.92 0.71 24.45
CA PRO A 63 25.37 0.85 24.65
C PRO A 63 26.19 0.69 23.36
N SER A 64 25.83 -0.32 22.53
CA SER A 64 26.51 -0.54 21.25
C SER A 64 26.18 0.56 20.25
N VAL A 65 24.93 1.03 20.19
CA VAL A 65 24.55 2.17 19.34
C VAL A 65 25.38 3.40 19.70
N GLN A 66 25.48 3.73 20.99
CA GLN A 66 26.27 4.87 21.47
C GLN A 66 27.72 4.74 21.05
N TRP A 67 28.34 3.61 21.37
CA TRP A 67 29.75 3.38 21.08
C TRP A 67 30.05 3.46 19.57
N LEU A 68 29.20 2.82 18.73
CA LEU A 68 29.39 2.82 17.27
C LEU A 68 29.22 4.23 16.67
N VAL A 69 28.25 5.01 17.12
CA VAL A 69 28.05 6.40 16.66
C VAL A 69 29.21 7.30 17.08
N GLU A 70 29.68 7.18 18.32
CA GLU A 70 30.84 7.92 18.82
C GLU A 70 32.13 7.59 18.06
N HIS A 71 32.23 6.39 17.45
CA HIS A 71 33.33 5.97 16.60
C HIS A 71 33.08 6.21 15.10
N GLY A 72 32.00 6.95 14.75
CA GLY A 72 31.80 7.45 13.41
C GLY A 72 30.95 6.55 12.50
N ALA A 73 30.14 5.62 13.05
CA ALA A 73 29.18 4.88 12.26
C ALA A 73 28.17 5.82 11.59
N ASP A 74 27.85 5.58 10.32
CA ASP A 74 26.94 6.41 9.54
C ASP A 74 25.48 6.20 9.97
N LEU A 75 24.81 7.29 10.38
CA LEU A 75 23.40 7.31 10.75
C LEU A 75 22.46 7.46 9.57
N ASN A 76 22.97 7.86 8.41
CA ASN A 76 22.15 8.27 7.26
C ASN A 76 22.47 7.43 6.01
N ASP A 77 22.81 6.15 6.20
CA ASP A 77 22.93 5.21 5.10
C ASP A 77 21.65 5.21 4.23
N GLU A 78 21.82 5.22 2.90
CA GLU A 78 20.70 5.36 1.97
C GLU A 78 19.80 4.11 1.90
N GLU A 79 20.35 2.92 2.15
CA GLU A 79 19.57 1.67 2.12
C GLU A 79 18.85 1.44 3.45
N ASN A 80 19.56 1.66 4.56
CA ASN A 80 19.10 1.38 5.91
C ASN A 80 19.29 2.59 6.87
N PRO A 81 18.56 3.69 6.66
CA PRO A 81 18.65 4.86 7.53
C PRO A 81 18.40 4.52 8.99
N SER A 82 19.29 4.91 9.88
CA SER A 82 19.25 4.54 11.30
C SER A 82 17.99 4.97 12.02
N PHE A 83 17.38 6.11 11.63
CA PHE A 83 16.11 6.53 12.19
C PHE A 83 14.99 5.53 11.87
N LEU A 84 14.92 5.01 10.64
CA LEU A 84 13.91 4.02 10.25
C LEU A 84 14.09 2.70 11.01
N LEU A 85 15.34 2.25 11.20
CA LEU A 85 15.62 1.06 12.01
C LEU A 85 15.27 1.29 13.49
N ALA A 86 15.61 2.45 14.04
CA ALA A 86 15.32 2.77 15.43
C ALA A 86 13.78 2.79 15.69
N VAL A 87 12.98 3.46 14.85
CA VAL A 87 11.53 3.51 15.03
C VAL A 87 10.85 2.16 14.77
N ARG A 88 11.47 1.28 13.97
CA ARG A 88 10.97 -0.07 13.68
C ARG A 88 11.26 -1.07 14.78
N TYR A 89 12.40 -0.99 15.48
CA TYR A 89 12.87 -2.06 16.36
C TYR A 89 13.16 -1.64 17.79
N ALA A 90 13.47 -0.37 18.02
CA ALA A 90 14.00 0.11 19.28
C ALA A 90 12.98 0.87 20.14
N ASP A 91 13.40 1.21 21.34
CA ASP A 91 12.66 2.04 22.28
C ASP A 91 13.04 3.53 22.12
N GLN A 92 12.29 4.39 22.82
CA GLN A 92 12.48 5.83 22.80
C GLN A 92 13.92 6.27 23.07
N LYS A 93 14.65 5.62 23.99
CA LYS A 93 16.01 6.04 24.33
C LYS A 93 16.97 5.92 23.17
N VAL A 94 16.83 4.87 22.37
CA VAL A 94 17.65 4.67 21.16
C VAL A 94 17.21 5.65 20.08
N ILE A 95 15.91 5.88 19.91
CA ILE A 95 15.37 6.86 18.95
C ILE A 95 15.91 8.26 19.28
N ASP A 96 15.75 8.70 20.53
CA ASP A 96 16.24 10.01 20.99
C ASP A 96 17.74 10.15 20.72
N TYR A 97 18.52 9.11 21.06
CA TYR A 97 19.98 9.14 20.88
C TYR A 97 20.39 9.33 19.41
N VAL A 98 19.81 8.54 18.49
CA VAL A 98 20.18 8.67 17.06
C VAL A 98 19.73 10.00 16.47
N VAL A 99 18.60 10.54 16.91
CA VAL A 99 18.09 11.86 16.48
C VAL A 99 19.00 12.98 17.00
N ASP A 100 19.39 12.93 18.28
CA ASP A 100 20.30 13.92 18.88
C ASP A 100 21.67 13.94 18.22
N HIS A 101 22.07 12.82 17.59
CA HIS A 101 23.35 12.69 16.86
C HIS A 101 23.22 12.86 15.35
N GLY A 102 22.05 13.32 14.85
CA GLY A 102 21.87 13.77 13.48
C GLY A 102 21.29 12.75 12.51
N ALA A 103 20.60 11.73 13.00
CA ALA A 103 19.81 10.86 12.13
C ALA A 103 18.68 11.67 11.46
N ASN A 104 18.50 11.48 10.16
CA ASN A 104 17.48 12.18 9.38
C ASN A 104 16.09 11.61 9.66
N ILE A 105 15.25 12.36 10.39
CA ILE A 105 13.87 11.97 10.71
C ILE A 105 12.94 11.90 9.49
N HIS A 106 13.36 12.43 8.35
CA HIS A 106 12.61 12.40 7.09
C HIS A 106 13.23 11.46 6.06
N ALA A 107 14.13 10.59 6.50
CA ALA A 107 14.74 9.60 5.61
C ALA A 107 13.70 8.67 5.00
N LEU A 108 13.98 8.24 3.77
CA LEU A 108 13.30 7.14 3.09
C LEU A 108 14.36 6.08 2.78
N ASN A 109 14.01 4.81 2.87
CA ASN A 109 14.89 3.76 2.37
C ASN A 109 14.75 3.58 0.84
N SER A 110 15.51 2.65 0.27
CA SER A 110 15.55 2.38 -1.18
C SER A 110 14.21 1.99 -1.81
N VAL A 111 13.20 1.58 -1.02
CA VAL A 111 11.83 1.26 -1.46
C VAL A 111 10.81 2.29 -0.97
N GLU A 112 11.27 3.50 -0.64
CA GLU A 112 10.43 4.65 -0.24
C GLU A 112 9.58 4.42 1.02
N VAL A 113 10.06 3.60 1.95
CA VAL A 113 9.45 3.45 3.29
C VAL A 113 9.85 4.63 4.16
N ASP A 114 8.88 5.27 4.79
CA ASP A 114 9.06 6.34 5.78
C ASP A 114 9.00 5.84 7.22
N ALA A 115 9.17 6.75 8.17
CA ALA A 115 9.21 6.43 9.61
C ALA A 115 7.90 5.81 10.12
N PHE A 116 6.74 6.31 9.69
CA PHE A 116 5.45 5.74 10.10
C PHE A 116 5.29 4.32 9.57
N GLN A 117 5.62 4.08 8.30
CA GLN A 117 5.56 2.73 7.73
C GLN A 117 6.56 1.79 8.42
N ALA A 118 7.78 2.27 8.73
CA ALA A 118 8.77 1.47 9.45
C ALA A 118 8.26 1.05 10.84
N ALA A 119 7.65 1.96 11.59
CA ALA A 119 7.05 1.66 12.90
C ALA A 119 5.90 0.64 12.78
N LEU A 120 5.03 0.77 11.76
CA LEU A 120 3.95 -0.20 11.50
C LEU A 120 4.52 -1.58 11.17
N TYR A 121 5.51 -1.70 10.30
CA TYR A 121 6.15 -2.98 9.97
C TYR A 121 6.80 -3.67 11.16
N GLY A 122 7.38 -2.88 12.10
CA GLY A 122 7.91 -3.38 13.35
C GLY A 122 6.86 -3.64 14.43
N LYS A 123 5.58 -3.29 14.17
CA LYS A 123 4.50 -3.27 15.16
C LYS A 123 4.83 -2.46 16.41
N LYS A 124 5.65 -1.41 16.22
CA LYS A 124 6.07 -0.46 17.25
C LYS A 124 5.12 0.73 17.29
N TYR A 125 3.86 0.46 17.58
CA TYR A 125 2.80 1.48 17.58
C TYR A 125 3.04 2.57 18.61
N GLU A 126 3.74 2.26 19.69
CA GLU A 126 4.18 3.22 20.71
C GLU A 126 5.12 4.30 20.15
N ASN A 127 5.82 4.02 19.06
CA ASN A 127 6.74 4.96 18.42
C ASN A 127 6.03 5.97 17.50
N LEU A 128 4.76 5.75 17.14
CA LEU A 128 4.02 6.65 16.24
C LEU A 128 3.92 8.05 16.79
N GLN A 129 3.64 8.20 18.11
CA GLN A 129 3.59 9.51 18.75
C GLN A 129 4.97 10.17 18.80
N ILE A 130 6.02 9.40 19.09
CA ILE A 130 7.40 9.90 19.11
C ILE A 130 7.79 10.47 17.72
N ILE A 131 7.51 9.72 16.64
CA ILE A 131 7.75 10.14 15.26
C ILE A 131 7.04 11.46 14.97
N HIS A 132 5.77 11.57 15.36
CA HIS A 132 4.97 12.78 15.17
C HIS A 132 5.56 13.98 15.90
N ASP A 133 5.93 13.82 17.18
CA ASP A 133 6.44 14.87 18.05
C ASP A 133 7.83 15.36 17.64
N LEU A 134 8.63 14.48 17.03
CA LEU A 134 9.93 14.84 16.43
C LEU A 134 9.79 15.71 15.17
N GLY A 135 8.57 15.88 14.63
CA GLY A 135 8.33 16.72 13.47
C GLY A 135 8.10 15.98 12.14
N HIS A 136 8.14 14.67 12.14
CA HIS A 136 7.64 13.87 11.00
C HIS A 136 6.12 13.74 11.13
N THR A 137 5.41 14.85 10.88
CA THR A 137 4.00 15.02 11.25
C THR A 137 3.04 14.17 10.43
N VAL A 138 1.98 13.68 11.06
CA VAL A 138 0.93 12.88 10.43
C VAL A 138 0.26 13.62 9.28
N GLN A 139 -0.01 14.92 9.44
CA GLN A 139 -0.66 15.75 8.40
C GLN A 139 0.13 15.75 7.07
N LYS A 140 1.44 15.70 7.15
CA LYS A 140 2.31 15.78 5.96
C LYS A 140 2.73 14.42 5.43
N TYR A 141 3.01 13.47 6.31
CA TYR A 141 3.65 12.20 5.98
C TYR A 141 2.77 10.97 6.26
N GLY A 142 1.72 11.09 7.08
CA GLY A 142 0.94 9.93 7.56
C GLY A 142 0.06 9.24 6.52
N GLY A 143 -0.25 9.88 5.38
CA GLY A 143 -1.27 9.36 4.46
C GLY A 143 -0.98 7.97 3.87
N LYS A 144 0.28 7.69 3.51
CA LYS A 144 0.71 6.38 2.98
C LYS A 144 0.62 5.29 4.06
N ALA A 145 1.13 5.59 5.25
CA ALA A 145 1.10 4.68 6.39
C ALA A 145 -0.34 4.40 6.86
N PHE A 146 -1.19 5.44 6.95
CA PHE A 146 -2.61 5.32 7.28
C PHE A 146 -3.34 4.39 6.31
N ARG A 147 -3.17 4.59 4.98
CA ARG A 147 -3.77 3.72 3.97
C ARG A 147 -3.31 2.27 4.11
N ASN A 148 -2.04 2.02 4.40
CA ASN A 148 -1.51 0.68 4.61
C ASN A 148 -2.07 0.03 5.90
N ALA A 149 -2.27 0.82 6.96
CA ALA A 149 -2.80 0.34 8.23
C ALA A 149 -4.26 -0.14 8.18
N ILE A 150 -5.01 0.24 7.15
CA ILE A 150 -6.41 -0.19 6.96
C ILE A 150 -6.52 -1.73 6.93
N THR A 151 -5.60 -2.41 6.25
CA THR A 151 -5.64 -3.88 6.10
C THR A 151 -5.25 -4.63 7.39
N GLU A 152 -4.63 -3.95 8.35
CA GLU A 152 -4.29 -4.54 9.65
C GLU A 152 -5.47 -4.58 10.62
N ASN A 153 -6.56 -3.88 10.32
CA ASN A 153 -7.78 -3.78 11.13
C ASN A 153 -7.53 -3.34 12.59
N ASN A 154 -6.51 -2.51 12.79
CA ASN A 154 -6.13 -2.00 14.12
C ASN A 154 -6.65 -0.57 14.34
N TYR A 155 -7.82 -0.48 14.96
CA TYR A 155 -8.51 0.80 15.18
C TYR A 155 -7.72 1.77 16.06
N GLU A 156 -6.90 1.31 17.02
CA GLU A 156 -6.07 2.20 17.85
C GLU A 156 -5.04 2.95 16.99
N VAL A 157 -4.44 2.26 16.03
CA VAL A 157 -3.51 2.86 15.07
C VAL A 157 -4.24 3.84 14.16
N LEU A 158 -5.42 3.47 13.66
CA LEU A 158 -6.21 4.35 12.80
C LEU A 158 -6.65 5.61 13.55
N ASP A 159 -7.11 5.47 14.80
CA ASP A 159 -7.46 6.58 15.68
C ASP A 159 -6.28 7.54 15.88
N PHE A 160 -5.07 7.01 16.10
CA PHE A 160 -3.88 7.85 16.20
C PHE A 160 -3.70 8.75 14.97
N PHE A 161 -3.77 8.17 13.76
CA PHE A 161 -3.62 8.95 12.51
C PHE A 161 -4.74 9.98 12.34
N ILE A 162 -5.99 9.59 12.60
CA ILE A 162 -7.16 10.47 12.46
C ILE A 162 -7.10 11.63 13.45
N HIS A 163 -6.81 11.36 14.72
CA HIS A 163 -6.69 12.41 15.76
C HIS A 163 -5.56 13.39 15.47
N ASN A 164 -4.49 12.93 14.84
CA ASN A 164 -3.37 13.77 14.44
C ASN A 164 -3.55 14.38 13.03
N GLY A 165 -4.76 14.31 12.44
CA GLY A 165 -5.14 15.07 11.25
C GLY A 165 -4.59 14.52 9.94
N VAL A 166 -4.55 13.18 9.78
CA VAL A 166 -4.24 12.56 8.49
C VAL A 166 -5.24 12.97 7.42
N ASP A 167 -4.80 13.05 6.18
CA ASP A 167 -5.73 13.11 5.03
C ASP A 167 -6.43 11.76 4.88
N ILE A 168 -7.67 11.67 5.39
CA ILE A 168 -8.49 10.45 5.32
C ILE A 168 -8.83 10.05 3.90
N ASN A 169 -8.73 10.97 2.96
CA ASN A 169 -8.97 10.77 1.52
C ASN A 169 -7.66 10.67 0.72
N TYR A 170 -6.56 10.36 1.38
CA TYR A 170 -5.25 10.22 0.73
C TYR A 170 -5.31 9.27 -0.48
N ASN A 171 -4.94 9.76 -1.66
CA ASN A 171 -5.02 9.02 -2.92
C ASN A 171 -3.81 9.22 -3.84
N LYS A 172 -2.61 9.37 -3.28
CA LYS A 172 -1.39 9.44 -4.08
C LYS A 172 -0.90 8.03 -4.45
N PRO A 173 -0.27 7.84 -5.61
CA PRO A 173 0.28 6.55 -6.00
C PRO A 173 1.54 6.23 -5.19
N ASP A 174 1.77 4.94 -5.00
CA ASP A 174 3.05 4.38 -4.56
C ASP A 174 3.28 3.01 -5.23
N SER A 175 4.35 2.31 -4.87
CA SER A 175 4.70 1.00 -5.43
C SER A 175 3.67 -0.09 -5.12
N VAL A 176 2.98 0.00 -3.98
CA VAL A 176 1.93 -0.95 -3.57
C VAL A 176 0.58 -0.60 -4.20
N TYR A 177 0.30 0.69 -4.33
CA TYR A 177 -0.99 1.21 -4.79
C TYR A 177 -0.84 2.15 -6.00
N PRO A 178 -0.46 1.64 -7.19
CA PRO A 178 -0.23 2.46 -8.38
C PRO A 178 -1.51 3.10 -8.94
N PHE A 179 -2.69 2.54 -8.61
CA PHE A 179 -4.00 3.03 -9.02
C PHE A 179 -4.58 4.13 -8.11
N LYS A 180 -3.84 4.55 -7.08
CA LYS A 180 -4.21 5.65 -6.18
C LYS A 180 -5.51 5.40 -5.39
N PRO A 181 -5.72 4.23 -4.77
CA PRO A 181 -6.90 4.03 -3.96
C PRO A 181 -6.90 4.98 -2.75
N THR A 182 -8.09 5.44 -2.37
CA THR A 182 -8.27 6.04 -1.05
C THR A 182 -8.25 4.96 0.03
N PRO A 183 -8.03 5.29 1.33
CA PRO A 183 -8.23 4.35 2.43
C PRO A 183 -9.59 3.65 2.39
N LEU A 184 -10.65 4.37 2.00
CA LEU A 184 -11.99 3.80 1.85
C LEU A 184 -12.08 2.78 0.70
N CYS A 185 -11.40 3.03 -0.44
CA CYS A 185 -11.30 2.04 -1.53
C CYS A 185 -10.52 0.79 -1.09
N VAL A 186 -9.44 0.95 -0.31
CA VAL A 186 -8.69 -0.17 0.27
C VAL A 186 -9.56 -0.98 1.24
N ALA A 187 -10.32 -0.31 2.12
CA ALA A 187 -11.26 -0.96 3.03
C ALA A 187 -12.34 -1.75 2.28
N ALA A 188 -12.94 -1.13 1.26
CA ALA A 188 -13.96 -1.77 0.43
C ALA A 188 -13.42 -2.98 -0.35
N ARG A 189 -12.15 -2.99 -0.75
CA ARG A 189 -11.53 -4.06 -1.52
C ARG A 189 -11.01 -5.21 -0.66
N TYR A 190 -10.41 -4.92 0.48
CA TYR A 190 -9.62 -5.89 1.23
C TYR A 190 -10.08 -6.15 2.67
N VAL A 191 -11.00 -5.35 3.20
CA VAL A 191 -11.50 -5.50 4.57
C VAL A 191 -13.00 -5.79 4.54
N ASP A 192 -13.82 -4.98 5.20
CA ASP A 192 -15.25 -5.22 5.37
C ASP A 192 -16.07 -3.92 5.46
N LEU A 193 -17.38 -4.09 5.52
CA LEU A 193 -18.33 -2.99 5.65
C LEU A 193 -18.17 -2.23 6.98
N GLN A 194 -17.70 -2.87 8.05
CA GLN A 194 -17.51 -2.20 9.34
C GLN A 194 -16.38 -1.17 9.25
N MET A 195 -15.27 -1.54 8.65
CA MET A 195 -14.15 -0.62 8.39
C MET A 195 -14.60 0.53 7.45
N CYS A 196 -15.39 0.22 6.43
CA CYS A 196 -15.93 1.26 5.54
C CYS A 196 -16.80 2.26 6.30
N LYS A 197 -17.71 1.79 7.17
CA LYS A 197 -18.55 2.65 8.02
C LYS A 197 -17.69 3.52 8.94
N TYR A 198 -16.70 2.93 9.59
CA TYR A 198 -15.76 3.65 10.45
C TYR A 198 -15.08 4.81 9.70
N LEU A 199 -14.55 4.56 8.50
CA LEU A 199 -13.90 5.61 7.71
C LEU A 199 -14.87 6.70 7.25
N VAL A 200 -16.09 6.34 6.85
CA VAL A 200 -17.13 7.31 6.46
C VAL A 200 -17.54 8.18 7.65
N GLU A 201 -17.71 7.60 8.84
CA GLU A 201 -18.01 8.35 10.08
C GLU A 201 -16.92 9.37 10.42
N HIS A 202 -15.67 9.12 9.99
CA HIS A 202 -14.55 10.04 10.15
C HIS A 202 -14.30 10.96 8.95
N GLY A 203 -15.21 10.97 7.96
CA GLY A 203 -15.19 11.94 6.86
C GLY A 203 -14.58 11.43 5.55
N ALA A 204 -14.45 10.12 5.36
CA ALA A 204 -14.05 9.57 4.07
C ALA A 204 -15.13 9.85 3.00
N ASP A 205 -14.69 10.34 1.84
CA ASP A 205 -15.56 10.68 0.71
C ASP A 205 -15.78 9.45 -0.17
N VAL A 206 -17.04 8.99 -0.25
CA VAL A 206 -17.46 7.82 -1.05
C VAL A 206 -17.40 8.05 -2.56
N THR A 207 -17.22 9.29 -3.00
CA THR A 207 -17.25 9.67 -4.43
C THR A 207 -15.88 9.71 -5.09
N ILE A 208 -14.81 9.66 -4.32
CA ILE A 208 -13.45 9.70 -4.85
C ILE A 208 -13.14 8.39 -5.58
N THR A 209 -12.66 8.51 -6.82
CA THR A 209 -12.31 7.38 -7.67
C THR A 209 -10.82 7.09 -7.69
N GLU A 210 -10.47 5.82 -7.90
CA GLU A 210 -9.14 5.37 -8.29
C GLU A 210 -8.80 5.83 -9.71
N LYS A 211 -7.57 5.62 -10.16
CA LYS A 211 -7.08 5.99 -11.50
C LYS A 211 -7.87 5.31 -12.63
N ASP A 212 -8.36 4.11 -12.39
CA ASP A 212 -9.18 3.32 -13.33
C ASP A 212 -10.68 3.63 -13.25
N GLY A 213 -11.08 4.64 -12.45
CA GLY A 213 -12.46 5.08 -12.29
C GLY A 213 -13.26 4.31 -11.24
N MET A 214 -12.70 3.28 -10.62
CA MET A 214 -13.36 2.56 -9.53
C MET A 214 -13.52 3.46 -8.30
N ARG A 215 -14.63 3.30 -7.59
CA ARG A 215 -14.94 3.96 -6.32
C ARG A 215 -15.48 2.94 -5.32
N PRO A 216 -15.63 3.24 -4.04
CA PRO A 216 -16.08 2.25 -3.04
C PRO A 216 -17.33 1.44 -3.45
N TYR A 217 -18.35 2.10 -4.02
CA TYR A 217 -19.53 1.42 -4.57
C TYR A 217 -19.17 0.42 -5.68
N SER A 218 -18.40 0.86 -6.69
CA SER A 218 -18.02 0.00 -7.82
C SER A 218 -17.17 -1.19 -7.37
N ILE A 219 -16.32 -1.00 -6.34
CA ILE A 219 -15.53 -2.07 -5.73
C ILE A 219 -16.44 -3.08 -5.01
N ALA A 220 -17.47 -2.62 -4.30
CA ALA A 220 -18.44 -3.50 -3.66
C ALA A 220 -19.23 -4.34 -4.69
N ILE A 221 -19.66 -3.74 -5.82
CA ILE A 221 -20.29 -4.46 -6.96
C ILE A 221 -19.32 -5.52 -7.52
N GLU A 222 -18.03 -5.17 -7.72
CA GLU A 222 -17.00 -6.09 -8.19
C GLU A 222 -16.88 -7.33 -7.31
N ARG A 223 -16.90 -7.12 -5.99
CA ARG A 223 -16.79 -8.18 -4.99
C ARG A 223 -18.09 -8.95 -4.76
N CYS A 224 -19.18 -8.61 -5.42
CA CYS A 224 -20.52 -9.14 -5.14
C CYS A 224 -20.98 -8.88 -3.69
N ASP A 225 -20.44 -7.89 -3.02
CA ASP A 225 -20.88 -7.48 -1.68
C ASP A 225 -22.04 -6.49 -1.77
N MET A 226 -23.25 -7.06 -1.92
CA MET A 226 -24.45 -6.26 -2.13
C MET A 226 -24.86 -5.44 -0.91
N GLU A 227 -24.51 -5.87 0.31
CA GLU A 227 -24.75 -5.09 1.54
C GLU A 227 -23.90 -3.82 1.54
N MET A 228 -22.62 -3.96 1.23
CA MET A 228 -21.68 -2.84 1.12
C MET A 228 -22.06 -1.92 -0.05
N ALA A 229 -22.46 -2.48 -1.20
CA ALA A 229 -22.90 -1.68 -2.35
C ALA A 229 -24.14 -0.84 -2.02
N GLU A 230 -25.15 -1.43 -1.37
CA GLU A 230 -26.36 -0.69 -0.96
C GLU A 230 -26.05 0.40 0.08
N TYR A 231 -25.12 0.12 1.03
CA TYR A 231 -24.65 1.13 1.97
C TYR A 231 -24.05 2.34 1.24
N PHE A 232 -23.11 2.13 0.33
CA PHE A 232 -22.51 3.24 -0.43
C PHE A 232 -23.51 3.97 -1.31
N LYS A 233 -24.43 3.24 -1.94
CA LYS A 233 -25.48 3.82 -2.76
C LYS A 233 -26.37 4.80 -1.99
N THR A 234 -26.61 4.56 -0.68
CA THR A 234 -27.37 5.50 0.16
C THR A 234 -26.60 6.79 0.45
N LEU A 235 -25.28 6.79 0.33
CA LEU A 235 -24.40 7.92 0.62
C LEU A 235 -23.96 8.69 -0.63
N GLU A 236 -24.00 8.04 -1.79
CA GLU A 236 -23.66 8.68 -3.07
C GLU A 236 -24.77 9.63 -3.54
N PRO A 237 -24.42 10.65 -4.35
CA PRO A 237 -25.42 11.46 -5.04
C PRO A 237 -26.39 10.57 -5.83
N THR A 238 -27.69 10.82 -5.71
CA THR A 238 -28.73 10.03 -6.40
C THR A 238 -28.55 10.00 -7.91
N GLU A 239 -27.93 11.05 -8.47
CA GLU A 239 -27.59 11.16 -9.88
C GLU A 239 -26.64 10.08 -10.38
N TYR A 240 -25.82 9.48 -9.50
CA TYR A 240 -24.90 8.40 -9.88
C TYR A 240 -25.62 7.10 -10.22
N HIS A 241 -26.83 6.93 -9.69
CA HIS A 241 -27.69 5.75 -9.87
C HIS A 241 -28.90 6.02 -10.77
N ASP A 242 -28.96 7.19 -11.41
CA ASP A 242 -30.01 7.55 -12.35
C ASP A 242 -29.62 7.15 -13.78
N LYS A 243 -30.52 6.44 -14.47
CA LYS A 243 -30.30 5.93 -15.82
C LYS A 243 -30.08 7.07 -16.84
N GLN A 244 -30.82 8.17 -16.75
CA GLN A 244 -30.68 9.27 -17.69
C GLN A 244 -29.33 9.96 -17.54
N ASN A 245 -28.91 10.21 -16.30
CA ASN A 245 -27.59 10.77 -16.02
C ASN A 245 -26.46 9.84 -16.49
N LYS A 246 -26.61 8.54 -16.28
CA LYS A 246 -25.66 7.56 -16.81
C LYS A 246 -25.58 7.61 -18.34
N MET A 247 -26.70 7.63 -19.02
CA MET A 247 -26.73 7.75 -20.48
C MET A 247 -26.08 9.05 -20.97
N ASP A 248 -26.28 10.16 -20.25
CA ASP A 248 -25.65 11.44 -20.56
C ASP A 248 -24.12 11.39 -20.37
N GLN A 249 -23.64 10.74 -19.28
CA GLN A 249 -22.23 10.48 -19.04
C GLN A 249 -21.62 9.61 -20.15
N LEU A 250 -22.36 8.64 -20.67
CA LEU A 250 -21.90 7.69 -21.68
C LEU A 250 -21.96 8.24 -23.13
N LYS A 251 -22.57 9.39 -23.39
CA LYS A 251 -22.61 10.02 -24.75
C LYS A 251 -21.25 10.08 -25.45
N PRO A 252 -20.14 10.45 -24.79
CA PRO A 252 -18.82 10.47 -25.41
C PRO A 252 -18.30 9.11 -25.89
N PHE A 253 -18.82 8.02 -25.32
CA PHE A 253 -18.42 6.65 -25.65
C PHE A 253 -19.14 6.12 -26.89
N LYS A 254 -20.23 6.76 -27.35
CA LYS A 254 -20.94 6.41 -28.60
C LYS A 254 -21.30 4.92 -28.67
N LEU A 255 -21.88 4.40 -27.59
CA LEU A 255 -22.25 2.98 -27.50
C LEU A 255 -23.25 2.60 -28.61
N PRO A 256 -23.08 1.44 -29.26
CA PRO A 256 -24.13 0.88 -30.11
C PRO A 256 -25.40 0.62 -29.31
N LYS A 257 -26.57 0.79 -29.95
CA LYS A 257 -27.85 0.53 -29.28
C LYS A 257 -27.96 -0.92 -28.80
N ALA A 258 -27.44 -1.86 -29.57
CA ALA A 258 -27.41 -3.28 -29.21
C ALA A 258 -26.58 -3.52 -27.95
N LEU A 259 -25.42 -2.86 -27.78
CA LEU A 259 -24.61 -2.97 -26.55
C LEU A 259 -25.35 -2.37 -25.35
N VAL A 260 -26.04 -1.23 -25.52
CA VAL A 260 -26.83 -0.66 -24.43
C VAL A 260 -27.95 -1.62 -24.02
N SER A 261 -28.69 -2.19 -24.97
CA SER A 261 -29.75 -3.16 -24.68
C SER A 261 -29.21 -4.42 -24.00
N PHE A 262 -28.04 -4.93 -24.45
CA PHE A 262 -27.37 -6.07 -23.81
C PHE A 262 -27.03 -5.79 -22.34
N LEU A 263 -26.46 -4.64 -22.03
CA LEU A 263 -26.08 -4.27 -20.64
C LEU A 263 -27.30 -3.96 -19.74
N GLU A 264 -28.50 -3.98 -20.30
CA GLU A 264 -29.78 -3.84 -19.56
C GLU A 264 -30.51 -5.17 -19.38
N GLU A 265 -29.92 -6.30 -19.82
CA GLU A 265 -30.49 -7.64 -19.60
C GLU A 265 -30.28 -8.11 -18.16
N ASP A 266 -31.19 -8.99 -17.69
CA ASP A 266 -31.11 -9.53 -16.33
C ASP A 266 -29.97 -10.55 -16.14
N ASN A 267 -29.56 -11.21 -17.23
CA ASN A 267 -28.48 -12.20 -17.19
C ASN A 267 -27.25 -11.67 -17.95
N LEU A 268 -26.22 -11.32 -17.19
CA LEU A 268 -24.94 -10.82 -17.70
C LEU A 268 -23.77 -11.75 -17.38
N TYR A 269 -24.04 -12.97 -16.90
CA TYR A 269 -23.05 -14.01 -16.62
C TYR A 269 -23.04 -15.09 -17.70
N PHE A 270 -21.86 -15.43 -18.20
CA PHE A 270 -21.66 -16.41 -19.26
C PHE A 270 -20.48 -17.33 -18.93
N GLU A 271 -20.72 -18.63 -19.01
CA GLU A 271 -19.65 -19.64 -18.94
C GLU A 271 -18.88 -19.68 -20.25
N LEU A 272 -17.55 -19.89 -20.16
CA LEU A 272 -16.62 -19.95 -21.30
C LEU A 272 -15.88 -21.30 -21.32
N PRO A 273 -16.56 -22.41 -21.66
CA PRO A 273 -16.05 -23.76 -21.47
C PRO A 273 -14.77 -24.09 -22.24
N ASP A 274 -14.50 -23.40 -23.35
CA ASP A 274 -13.32 -23.61 -24.21
C ASP A 274 -12.31 -22.45 -24.18
N SER A 275 -12.23 -21.74 -23.06
CA SER A 275 -11.38 -20.56 -22.87
C SER A 275 -10.44 -20.74 -21.68
N ASP A 276 -9.37 -19.97 -21.65
CA ASP A 276 -8.49 -19.81 -20.46
C ASP A 276 -9.23 -19.19 -19.28
N PHE A 277 -10.38 -18.55 -19.53
CA PHE A 277 -11.26 -18.00 -18.53
C PHE A 277 -12.48 -18.92 -18.33
N ILE A 278 -12.85 -19.19 -17.10
CA ILE A 278 -13.99 -20.07 -16.76
C ILE A 278 -15.32 -19.37 -17.13
N SER A 279 -15.40 -18.08 -16.86
CA SER A 279 -16.62 -17.29 -17.06
C SER A 279 -16.30 -15.82 -17.29
N ILE A 280 -17.31 -15.10 -17.77
CA ILE A 280 -17.35 -13.65 -17.86
C ILE A 280 -18.62 -13.14 -17.25
N GLU A 281 -18.53 -12.10 -16.41
CA GLU A 281 -19.68 -11.39 -15.86
C GLU A 281 -19.62 -9.92 -16.29
N PHE A 282 -20.58 -9.51 -17.12
CA PHE A 282 -20.69 -8.12 -17.53
C PHE A 282 -21.36 -7.28 -16.44
N LEU A 283 -20.97 -6.02 -16.38
CA LEU A 283 -21.60 -5.03 -15.50
C LEU A 283 -22.92 -4.54 -16.09
N PRO A 284 -23.97 -4.39 -15.29
CA PRO A 284 -25.16 -3.66 -15.71
C PRO A 284 -24.80 -2.26 -16.23
N LEU A 285 -25.59 -1.70 -17.13
CA LEU A 285 -25.32 -0.40 -17.74
C LEU A 285 -24.96 0.69 -16.72
N LEU A 286 -25.68 0.72 -15.58
CA LEU A 286 -25.46 1.70 -14.52
C LEU A 286 -24.09 1.55 -13.85
N ASP A 287 -23.56 0.32 -13.77
CA ASP A 287 -22.34 0.00 -13.05
C ASP A 287 -21.09 -0.01 -13.95
N THR A 288 -21.24 0.21 -15.25
CA THR A 288 -20.10 0.37 -16.17
C THR A 288 -19.19 1.53 -15.73
N VAL A 289 -17.87 1.38 -15.86
CA VAL A 289 -16.89 2.33 -15.33
C VAL A 289 -16.11 3.03 -16.42
N PRO A 290 -16.30 4.35 -16.62
CA PRO A 290 -15.46 5.15 -17.51
C PRO A 290 -14.07 5.37 -16.95
N PHE A 291 -13.02 5.10 -17.73
CA PHE A 291 -11.65 5.39 -17.33
C PHE A 291 -10.77 5.86 -18.51
N LYS A 292 -9.51 6.17 -18.22
CA LYS A 292 -8.52 6.62 -19.22
C LYS A 292 -7.27 5.75 -19.19
N LEU A 293 -6.87 5.28 -20.37
CA LEU A 293 -5.57 4.69 -20.61
C LEU A 293 -4.73 5.70 -21.45
N GLY A 294 -3.87 6.43 -20.77
CA GLY A 294 -3.19 7.57 -21.37
C GLY A 294 -4.19 8.63 -21.87
N ARG A 295 -4.23 8.86 -23.21
CA ARG A 295 -5.20 9.77 -23.85
C ARG A 295 -6.47 9.07 -24.34
N ARG A 296 -6.54 7.74 -24.24
CA ARG A 296 -7.66 6.92 -24.70
C ARG A 296 -8.73 6.86 -23.62
N LYS A 297 -9.97 7.16 -23.95
CA LYS A 297 -11.11 6.96 -23.05
C LYS A 297 -11.65 5.56 -23.32
N LEU A 298 -11.82 4.78 -22.28
CA LEU A 298 -12.37 3.43 -22.31
C LEU A 298 -13.54 3.31 -21.35
N LEU A 299 -14.45 2.40 -21.63
CA LEU A 299 -15.55 2.05 -20.73
C LEU A 299 -15.38 0.59 -20.33
N ARG A 300 -15.19 0.34 -19.05
CA ARG A 300 -15.18 -1.01 -18.49
C ARG A 300 -16.59 -1.59 -18.52
N LEU A 301 -16.71 -2.79 -19.09
CA LEU A 301 -17.98 -3.49 -19.31
C LEU A 301 -18.14 -4.74 -18.46
N SER A 302 -17.04 -5.31 -17.93
CA SER A 302 -17.09 -6.54 -17.14
C SER A 302 -16.45 -6.37 -15.78
N LYS A 303 -16.75 -7.30 -14.87
CA LYS A 303 -15.89 -7.57 -13.72
C LYS A 303 -14.53 -8.08 -14.19
N GLU A 304 -13.60 -8.21 -13.26
CA GLU A 304 -12.30 -8.78 -13.53
C GLU A 304 -12.42 -10.25 -13.96
N LEU A 305 -11.58 -10.67 -14.91
CA LEU A 305 -11.58 -12.01 -15.49
C LEU A 305 -10.39 -12.80 -14.94
N GLY A 306 -10.61 -14.08 -14.64
CA GLY A 306 -9.57 -15.01 -14.24
C GLY A 306 -9.20 -14.96 -12.75
N GLU A 307 -8.32 -15.86 -12.33
CA GLU A 307 -7.91 -16.02 -10.93
C GLU A 307 -7.03 -14.88 -10.44
N TYR A 308 -6.34 -14.18 -11.33
CA TYR A 308 -5.40 -13.09 -11.03
C TYR A 308 -5.99 -11.69 -11.16
N ASN A 309 -7.26 -11.59 -11.55
CA ASN A 309 -8.02 -10.33 -11.61
C ASN A 309 -7.38 -9.21 -12.45
N ASP A 310 -6.59 -9.55 -13.49
CA ASP A 310 -5.82 -8.56 -14.24
C ASP A 310 -6.47 -8.17 -15.58
N TRP A 311 -7.53 -8.88 -15.99
CA TRP A 311 -8.14 -8.70 -17.28
C TRP A 311 -9.57 -8.19 -17.19
N GLN A 312 -9.95 -7.26 -18.07
CA GLN A 312 -11.28 -6.66 -18.11
C GLN A 312 -11.75 -6.50 -19.56
N ILE A 313 -13.05 -6.72 -19.79
CA ILE A 313 -13.65 -6.38 -21.08
C ILE A 313 -14.03 -4.89 -21.08
N VAL A 314 -13.62 -4.23 -22.15
CA VAL A 314 -13.81 -2.79 -22.31
C VAL A 314 -14.39 -2.45 -23.70
N TRP A 315 -15.12 -1.35 -23.76
CA TRP A 315 -15.48 -0.69 -25.00
C TRP A 315 -14.53 0.45 -25.32
N ASP A 316 -14.02 0.47 -26.55
CA ASP A 316 -13.24 1.57 -27.06
C ASP A 316 -14.02 2.40 -28.07
N PRO A 317 -14.43 3.62 -27.75
CA PRO A 317 -15.20 4.47 -28.65
C PRO A 317 -14.42 4.93 -29.89
N LYS A 318 -13.08 4.87 -29.86
CA LYS A 318 -12.22 5.27 -30.97
C LYS A 318 -12.20 4.22 -32.08
N SER A 319 -11.96 2.97 -31.71
CA SER A 319 -11.99 1.85 -32.66
C SER A 319 -13.41 1.33 -32.92
N LYS A 320 -14.36 1.62 -32.04
CA LYS A 320 -15.71 1.06 -31.99
C LYS A 320 -15.70 -0.47 -31.86
N LYS A 321 -14.82 -0.97 -31.00
CA LYS A 321 -14.64 -2.39 -30.75
C LYS A 321 -14.70 -2.70 -29.26
N ILE A 322 -15.03 -3.94 -28.97
CA ILE A 322 -14.74 -4.59 -27.70
C ILE A 322 -13.23 -4.89 -27.66
N GLY A 323 -12.65 -4.71 -26.49
CA GLY A 323 -11.26 -5.06 -26.23
C GLY A 323 -11.11 -5.77 -24.90
N CYS A 324 -9.98 -6.43 -24.72
CA CYS A 324 -9.53 -6.96 -23.44
C CYS A 324 -8.40 -6.06 -22.93
N TYR A 325 -8.57 -5.53 -21.72
CA TYR A 325 -7.62 -4.65 -21.06
C TYR A 325 -6.90 -5.40 -19.96
N ASP A 326 -5.58 -5.43 -20.04
CA ASP A 326 -4.68 -5.94 -19.01
C ASP A 326 -4.35 -4.79 -18.05
N THR A 327 -4.76 -4.93 -16.80
CA THR A 327 -4.59 -3.88 -15.79
C THR A 327 -3.15 -3.84 -15.26
N GLU A 328 -2.48 -4.98 -15.18
CA GLU A 328 -1.09 -5.09 -14.71
C GLU A 328 -0.12 -4.42 -15.70
N HIS A 329 -0.18 -4.82 -16.97
CA HIS A 329 0.71 -4.29 -18.00
C HIS A 329 0.20 -3.00 -18.66
N GLN A 330 -1.03 -2.57 -18.33
CA GLN A 330 -1.72 -1.42 -18.94
C GLN A 330 -1.81 -1.51 -20.47
N GLU A 331 -2.08 -2.70 -20.98
CA GLU A 331 -2.19 -2.99 -22.41
C GLU A 331 -3.64 -3.23 -22.82
N LEU A 332 -4.01 -2.75 -24.00
CA LEU A 332 -5.32 -2.98 -24.61
C LEU A 332 -5.18 -3.82 -25.87
N ARG A 333 -5.80 -4.99 -25.88
CA ARG A 333 -5.96 -5.86 -27.05
C ARG A 333 -7.35 -5.71 -27.61
N GLU A 334 -7.46 -5.22 -28.86
CA GLU A 334 -8.72 -5.16 -29.58
C GLU A 334 -9.19 -6.58 -29.95
N LEU A 335 -10.46 -6.87 -29.75
CA LEU A 335 -11.08 -8.16 -30.06
C LEU A 335 -11.94 -8.05 -31.32
N CYS A 336 -13.21 -7.68 -31.19
CA CYS A 336 -14.19 -7.70 -32.24
C CYS A 336 -15.11 -6.46 -32.18
N LYS A 337 -15.97 -6.26 -33.18
CA LYS A 337 -17.12 -5.40 -33.05
C LYS A 337 -18.16 -6.10 -32.17
N PHE A 338 -19.05 -5.34 -31.53
CA PHE A 338 -20.03 -5.89 -30.60
C PHE A 338 -21.02 -6.87 -31.25
N ASP A 339 -21.27 -6.73 -32.51
CA ASP A 339 -22.21 -7.52 -33.33
C ASP A 339 -21.56 -8.70 -34.09
N GLU A 340 -20.27 -8.90 -33.91
CA GLU A 340 -19.48 -10.01 -34.41
C GLU A 340 -19.11 -10.98 -33.26
#